data_4777f8e8c58da0d29a6ef86bef54afff
#
_entry.id   4777f8e8c58da0d29a6ef86bef54afff
#
_cell.length_a   1.000
_cell.length_b   1.000
_cell.length_c   1.000
_cell.angle_alpha   90.00
_cell.angle_beta   90.00
_cell.angle_gamma   90.00
#
_symmetry.space_group_name_H-M   'P 1'
#
loop_
_entity.id
_entity.type
_entity.pdbx_description
1 polymer ?
#
loop_
_entity_poly.entity_id
_entity_poly.type
_entity_poly.pdbx_seq_one_letter_code
_entity_poly.pdbx_strand_id
1 'polypeptide(L)'
;MIPIEDDPCDVIAKAMRGLGVSQEILSQQSQLSHQQITAALDGDTTPEVLEKIAPCLHLSAQALIGLPSYRPNIVSPVGLETITSPFGHAGVNSYIITCGDDALVIDTGTDATPIFDFLSEKKLRVAAVIITHGHHDHTSGVHLFQDVPVLFPEDLDHGQRYEFSDISFTSLDVSGHASPARAYFYEELSSPVCIVGDSLFAGSIGGTTAPQKYQLALKTLRENILTLPENTVLATGHGPLTTLAMEMTNNPFLAQ
;
A
#
# COMPACT_ATOMS: atom_id res chain seq x y z
N MET A 1 -7.47 -16.58 -1.97
CA MET A 1 -7.69 -15.11 -2.03
C MET A 1 -6.88 -14.52 -0.89
N ILE A 2 -6.04 -13.56 -1.19
CA ILE A 2 -5.23 -12.87 -0.17
C ILE A 2 -6.18 -11.98 0.64
N PRO A 3 -6.16 -12.01 1.99
CA PRO A 3 -6.98 -11.12 2.81
C PRO A 3 -6.49 -9.67 2.69
N ILE A 4 -7.36 -8.71 2.99
CA ILE A 4 -6.95 -7.32 3.17
C ILE A 4 -6.09 -7.19 4.44
N GLU A 5 -5.25 -6.16 4.49
CA GLU A 5 -4.27 -5.98 5.58
C GLU A 5 -4.93 -5.62 6.92
N ASP A 6 -5.92 -4.75 6.89
CA ASP A 6 -6.49 -4.14 8.09
C ASP A 6 -7.99 -4.47 8.29
N ASP A 7 -8.37 -4.67 9.52
CA ASP A 7 -9.75 -4.69 9.98
C ASP A 7 -10.23 -3.26 10.40
N PRO A 8 -11.54 -3.02 10.63
CA PRO A 8 -12.03 -1.72 11.05
C PRO A 8 -11.36 -1.16 12.32
N CYS A 9 -10.96 -2.01 13.27
CA CYS A 9 -10.23 -1.59 14.46
C CYS A 9 -8.84 -1.02 14.15
N ASP A 10 -8.14 -1.60 13.19
CA ASP A 10 -6.83 -1.11 12.73
C ASP A 10 -6.95 0.25 12.04
N VAL A 11 -7.95 0.41 11.18
CA VAL A 11 -8.27 1.68 10.51
C VAL A 11 -8.57 2.78 11.54
N ILE A 12 -9.42 2.48 12.54
CA ILE A 12 -9.73 3.41 13.65
C ILE A 12 -8.45 3.78 14.41
N ALA A 13 -7.63 2.79 14.77
CA ALA A 13 -6.39 3.00 15.51
C ALA A 13 -5.37 3.82 14.73
N LYS A 14 -5.25 3.59 13.41
CA LYS A 14 -4.40 4.38 12.50
C LYS A 14 -4.86 5.83 12.42
N ALA A 15 -6.16 6.07 12.24
CA ALA A 15 -6.72 7.43 12.17
C ALA A 15 -6.59 8.17 13.51
N MET A 16 -6.88 7.53 14.64
CA MET A 16 -6.68 8.11 15.98
C MET A 16 -5.24 8.55 16.20
N ARG A 17 -4.28 7.68 15.89
CA ARG A 17 -2.84 7.97 15.99
C ARG A 17 -2.44 9.12 15.09
N GLY A 18 -2.91 9.08 13.84
CA GLY A 18 -2.62 10.10 12.83
C GLY A 18 -3.21 11.47 13.15
N LEU A 19 -4.34 11.53 13.81
CA LEU A 19 -4.99 12.77 14.25
C LEU A 19 -4.59 13.22 15.65
N GLY A 20 -3.90 12.37 16.43
CA GLY A 20 -3.59 12.62 17.84
C GLY A 20 -4.83 12.60 18.74
N VAL A 21 -5.85 11.83 18.37
CA VAL A 21 -7.11 11.70 19.10
C VAL A 21 -7.01 10.57 20.12
N SER A 22 -7.19 10.88 21.41
CA SER A 22 -7.26 9.87 22.47
C SER A 22 -8.62 9.19 22.54
N GLN A 23 -8.72 8.06 23.26
CA GLN A 23 -10.00 7.39 23.50
C GLN A 23 -11.02 8.29 24.23
N GLU A 24 -10.54 9.15 25.16
CA GLU A 24 -11.38 10.10 25.90
C GLU A 24 -11.96 11.15 24.94
N ILE A 25 -11.13 11.70 24.05
CA ILE A 25 -11.56 12.68 23.05
C ILE A 25 -12.57 12.03 22.10
N LEU A 26 -12.25 10.83 21.59
CA LEU A 26 -13.13 10.11 20.67
C LEU A 26 -14.49 9.76 21.34
N SER A 27 -14.47 9.32 22.61
CA SER A 27 -15.69 9.06 23.40
C SER A 27 -16.58 10.31 23.50
N GLN A 28 -15.98 11.47 23.79
CA GLN A 28 -16.72 12.74 23.88
C GLN A 28 -17.30 13.18 22.53
N GLN A 29 -16.51 13.10 21.47
CA GLN A 29 -16.94 13.54 20.13
C GLN A 29 -18.00 12.63 19.51
N SER A 30 -17.86 11.31 19.67
CA SER A 30 -18.79 10.31 19.13
C SER A 30 -20.03 10.09 19.99
N GLN A 31 -20.05 10.62 21.21
CA GLN A 31 -21.09 10.35 22.23
C GLN A 31 -21.22 8.85 22.57
N LEU A 32 -20.14 8.10 22.42
CA LEU A 32 -20.05 6.70 22.83
C LEU A 32 -19.39 6.61 24.22
N SER A 33 -19.73 5.59 24.99
CA SER A 33 -19.05 5.31 26.25
C SER A 33 -17.60 4.87 26.00
N HIS A 34 -16.75 5.07 27.00
CA HIS A 34 -15.36 4.60 26.93
C HIS A 34 -15.27 3.09 26.66
N GLN A 35 -16.18 2.31 27.26
CA GLN A 35 -16.28 0.87 27.04
C GLN A 35 -16.58 0.52 25.56
N GLN A 36 -17.46 1.29 24.89
CA GLN A 36 -17.75 1.07 23.47
C GLN A 36 -16.56 1.42 22.57
N ILE A 37 -15.80 2.47 22.92
CA ILE A 37 -14.57 2.80 22.19
C ILE A 37 -13.52 1.71 22.36
N THR A 38 -13.32 1.22 23.59
CA THR A 38 -12.38 0.11 23.84
C THR A 38 -12.79 -1.14 23.09
N ALA A 39 -14.08 -1.54 23.16
CA ALA A 39 -14.58 -2.69 22.40
C ALA A 39 -14.36 -2.55 20.89
N ALA A 40 -14.57 -1.35 20.32
CA ALA A 40 -14.34 -1.09 18.91
C ALA A 40 -12.85 -1.22 18.52
N LEU A 41 -11.94 -0.82 19.39
CA LEU A 41 -10.50 -0.99 19.19
C LEU A 41 -10.03 -2.44 19.38
N ASP A 42 -10.78 -3.24 20.12
CA ASP A 42 -10.54 -4.69 20.31
C ASP A 42 -11.22 -5.53 19.21
N GLY A 43 -11.84 -4.89 18.21
CA GLY A 43 -12.45 -5.57 17.04
C GLY A 43 -13.95 -5.87 17.20
N ASP A 44 -14.56 -5.59 18.35
CA ASP A 44 -16.01 -5.73 18.57
C ASP A 44 -16.73 -4.47 18.09
N THR A 45 -17.02 -4.42 16.79
CA THR A 45 -17.62 -3.27 16.11
C THR A 45 -19.01 -3.59 15.59
N THR A 46 -19.94 -2.64 15.74
CA THR A 46 -21.25 -2.67 15.08
C THR A 46 -21.38 -1.50 14.11
N PRO A 47 -22.22 -1.60 13.05
CA PRO A 47 -22.44 -0.49 12.14
C PRO A 47 -22.77 0.84 12.85
N GLU A 48 -23.60 0.80 13.88
CA GLU A 48 -24.03 1.99 14.64
C GLU A 48 -22.86 2.64 15.41
N VAL A 49 -21.90 1.85 15.88
CA VAL A 49 -20.69 2.35 16.53
C VAL A 49 -19.76 2.96 15.48
N LEU A 50 -19.56 2.29 14.35
CA LEU A 50 -18.71 2.77 13.25
C LEU A 50 -19.26 4.07 12.62
N GLU A 51 -20.58 4.19 12.44
CA GLU A 51 -21.25 5.42 11.96
C GLU A 51 -20.96 6.64 12.85
N LYS A 52 -20.82 6.43 14.17
CA LYS A 52 -20.51 7.52 15.11
C LYS A 52 -19.02 7.83 15.19
N ILE A 53 -18.15 6.84 15.06
CA ILE A 53 -16.70 7.00 15.15
C ILE A 53 -16.16 7.65 13.87
N ALA A 54 -16.58 7.19 12.69
CA ALA A 54 -15.99 7.56 11.43
C ALA A 54 -15.92 9.08 11.17
N PRO A 55 -16.99 9.88 11.36
CA PRO A 55 -16.93 11.33 11.17
C PRO A 55 -15.94 12.03 12.10
N CYS A 56 -15.79 11.53 13.35
CA CYS A 56 -14.86 12.09 14.34
C CYS A 56 -13.39 11.90 13.92
N LEU A 57 -13.14 10.92 13.06
CA LEU A 57 -11.81 10.57 12.56
C LEU A 57 -11.62 10.93 11.08
N HIS A 58 -12.56 11.69 10.48
CA HIS A 58 -12.55 12.05 9.06
C HIS A 58 -12.51 10.84 8.11
N LEU A 59 -13.16 9.74 8.53
CA LEU A 59 -13.29 8.51 7.75
C LEU A 59 -14.67 8.42 7.08
N SER A 60 -14.74 7.73 5.94
CA SER A 60 -16.02 7.34 5.33
C SER A 60 -16.68 6.24 6.17
N ALA A 61 -17.84 6.54 6.76
CA ALA A 61 -18.59 5.56 7.56
C ALA A 61 -19.03 4.35 6.72
N GLN A 62 -19.50 4.60 5.48
CA GLN A 62 -19.95 3.54 4.58
C GLN A 62 -18.80 2.59 4.22
N ALA A 63 -17.63 3.11 3.88
CA ALA A 63 -16.46 2.31 3.55
C ALA A 63 -15.96 1.53 4.79
N LEU A 64 -15.96 2.15 5.97
CA LEU A 64 -15.53 1.51 7.21
C LEU A 64 -16.47 0.35 7.61
N ILE A 65 -17.78 0.52 7.46
CA ILE A 65 -18.79 -0.54 7.72
C ILE A 65 -18.66 -1.66 6.70
N GLY A 66 -18.37 -1.31 5.42
CA GLY A 66 -18.21 -2.29 4.34
C GLY A 66 -16.90 -3.07 4.37
N LEU A 67 -15.89 -2.58 5.10
CA LEU A 67 -14.53 -3.11 5.10
C LEU A 67 -14.45 -4.63 5.39
N PRO A 68 -15.17 -5.18 6.38
CA PRO A 68 -15.13 -6.63 6.66
C PRO A 68 -15.58 -7.51 5.50
N SER A 69 -16.32 -6.98 4.53
CA SER A 69 -16.78 -7.67 3.33
C SER A 69 -16.00 -7.28 2.06
N TYR A 70 -15.10 -6.31 2.16
CA TYR A 70 -14.32 -5.83 1.02
C TYR A 70 -13.31 -6.90 0.58
N ARG A 71 -13.45 -7.39 -0.65
CA ARG A 71 -12.59 -8.45 -1.22
C ARG A 71 -12.29 -8.11 -2.69
N PRO A 72 -11.28 -7.26 -2.93
CA PRO A 72 -10.86 -6.98 -4.30
C PRO A 72 -10.38 -8.27 -4.96
N ASN A 73 -10.79 -8.49 -6.20
CA ASN A 73 -10.41 -9.65 -6.99
C ASN A 73 -9.93 -9.17 -8.35
N ILE A 74 -8.69 -8.71 -8.38
CA ILE A 74 -8.05 -8.16 -9.57
C ILE A 74 -7.20 -9.24 -10.24
N VAL A 75 -7.44 -9.45 -11.53
CA VAL A 75 -6.53 -10.25 -12.36
C VAL A 75 -5.25 -9.45 -12.58
N SER A 76 -4.12 -10.05 -12.28
CA SER A 76 -2.82 -9.39 -12.48
C SER A 76 -2.66 -9.00 -13.95
N PRO A 77 -2.30 -7.75 -14.26
CA PRO A 77 -1.95 -7.34 -15.62
C PRO A 77 -0.82 -8.18 -16.20
N VAL A 78 -0.87 -8.40 -17.51
CA VAL A 78 0.23 -9.11 -18.20
C VAL A 78 1.53 -8.32 -18.01
N GLY A 79 2.57 -9.00 -17.60
CA GLY A 79 3.87 -8.40 -17.28
C GLY A 79 4.05 -8.02 -15.81
N LEU A 80 3.03 -8.16 -14.97
CA LEU A 80 3.12 -7.99 -13.52
C LEU A 80 3.01 -9.35 -12.81
N GLU A 81 4.02 -9.73 -12.05
CA GLU A 81 3.99 -10.89 -11.15
C GLU A 81 4.10 -10.42 -9.70
N THR A 82 3.35 -11.06 -8.82
CA THR A 82 3.38 -10.82 -7.38
C THR A 82 4.04 -11.99 -6.67
N ILE A 83 5.08 -11.71 -5.92
CA ILE A 83 5.76 -12.68 -5.05
C ILE A 83 5.51 -12.26 -3.60
N THR A 84 4.82 -13.11 -2.85
CA THR A 84 4.53 -12.83 -1.44
C THR A 84 5.45 -13.68 -0.55
N SER A 85 6.21 -13.01 0.33
CA SER A 85 7.02 -13.68 1.36
C SER A 85 6.36 -13.58 2.73
N PRO A 86 6.62 -14.54 3.65
CA PRO A 86 6.01 -14.53 4.98
C PRO A 86 6.42 -13.29 5.79
N PHE A 87 5.43 -12.57 6.33
CA PHE A 87 5.64 -11.47 7.27
C PHE A 87 4.41 -11.32 8.16
N GLY A 88 4.58 -11.47 9.47
CA GLY A 88 3.45 -11.43 10.41
C GLY A 88 2.32 -12.41 10.01
N HIS A 89 1.10 -11.88 9.93
CA HIS A 89 -0.09 -12.67 9.54
C HIS A 89 -0.44 -12.54 8.05
N ALA A 90 -0.01 -11.48 7.38
CA ALA A 90 -0.47 -11.14 6.04
C ALA A 90 0.56 -11.46 4.93
N GLY A 91 1.85 -11.44 5.25
CA GLY A 91 2.92 -11.49 4.25
C GLY A 91 3.23 -10.11 3.67
N VAL A 92 4.36 -10.00 2.98
CA VAL A 92 4.80 -8.80 2.26
C VAL A 92 4.97 -9.12 0.79
N ASN A 93 4.57 -8.20 -0.07
CA ASN A 93 4.61 -8.35 -1.51
C ASN A 93 5.87 -7.73 -2.10
N SER A 94 6.50 -8.47 -2.98
CA SER A 94 7.46 -7.99 -3.96
C SER A 94 6.85 -8.13 -5.36
N TYR A 95 7.26 -7.30 -6.29
CA TYR A 95 6.70 -7.34 -7.63
C TYR A 95 7.81 -7.54 -8.67
N ILE A 96 7.48 -8.24 -9.75
CA ILE A 96 8.37 -8.38 -10.91
C ILE A 96 7.62 -7.84 -12.12
N ILE A 97 8.18 -6.80 -12.75
CA ILE A 97 7.70 -6.28 -14.03
C ILE A 97 8.57 -6.89 -15.12
N THR A 98 7.95 -7.49 -16.14
CA THR A 98 8.65 -8.17 -17.22
C THR A 98 8.38 -7.55 -18.58
N CYS A 99 9.42 -7.45 -19.41
CA CYS A 99 9.34 -7.12 -20.83
C CYS A 99 10.37 -7.95 -21.61
N GLY A 100 9.91 -8.82 -22.52
CA GLY A 100 10.79 -9.78 -23.16
C GLY A 100 11.52 -10.67 -22.17
N ASP A 101 12.85 -10.67 -22.24
CA ASP A 101 13.72 -11.46 -21.34
C ASP A 101 14.22 -10.64 -20.14
N ASP A 102 13.81 -9.38 -20.01
CA ASP A 102 14.22 -8.48 -18.93
C ASP A 102 13.16 -8.32 -17.87
N ALA A 103 13.60 -8.08 -16.64
CA ALA A 103 12.77 -7.89 -15.48
C ALA A 103 13.26 -6.73 -14.59
N LEU A 104 12.32 -5.97 -14.00
CA LEU A 104 12.56 -5.14 -12.82
C LEU A 104 11.99 -5.87 -11.62
N VAL A 105 12.75 -5.89 -10.53
CA VAL A 105 12.28 -6.38 -9.22
C VAL A 105 11.98 -5.17 -8.35
N ILE A 106 10.77 -5.10 -7.82
CA ILE A 106 10.34 -4.02 -6.93
C ILE A 106 10.10 -4.60 -5.54
N ASP A 107 10.88 -4.13 -4.59
CA ASP A 107 11.05 -4.67 -3.25
C ASP A 107 11.56 -6.12 -3.26
N THR A 108 12.14 -6.57 -2.15
CA THR A 108 12.80 -7.88 -2.09
C THR A 108 12.21 -8.80 -1.03
N GLY A 109 11.18 -8.33 -0.33
CA GLY A 109 10.53 -9.10 0.73
C GLY A 109 11.46 -9.39 1.92
N THR A 110 10.99 -10.26 2.78
CA THR A 110 11.80 -10.84 3.89
C THR A 110 12.68 -12.00 3.43
N ASP A 111 12.31 -12.65 2.31
CA ASP A 111 13.03 -13.74 1.67
C ASP A 111 12.94 -13.58 0.15
N ALA A 112 14.07 -13.35 -0.50
CA ALA A 112 14.14 -13.20 -1.95
C ALA A 112 14.25 -14.55 -2.70
N THR A 113 14.32 -15.68 -2.03
CA THR A 113 14.43 -17.00 -2.69
C THR A 113 13.30 -17.22 -3.72
N PRO A 114 12.01 -16.95 -3.43
CA PRO A 114 10.94 -17.13 -4.42
C PRO A 114 11.09 -16.21 -5.64
N ILE A 115 11.70 -15.03 -5.47
CA ILE A 115 12.00 -14.10 -6.57
C ILE A 115 13.02 -14.75 -7.51
N PHE A 116 14.11 -15.28 -6.97
CA PHE A 116 15.15 -15.97 -7.77
C PHE A 116 14.61 -17.23 -8.44
N ASP A 117 13.77 -18.01 -7.76
CA ASP A 117 13.11 -19.18 -8.34
C ASP A 117 12.29 -18.81 -9.56
N PHE A 118 11.45 -17.77 -9.46
CA PHE A 118 10.64 -17.25 -10.57
C PHE A 118 11.52 -16.76 -11.73
N LEU A 119 12.51 -15.93 -11.44
CA LEU A 119 13.44 -15.39 -12.44
C LEU A 119 14.17 -16.51 -13.20
N SER A 120 14.62 -17.54 -12.47
CA SER A 120 15.30 -18.71 -13.04
C SER A 120 14.37 -19.56 -13.91
N GLU A 121 13.16 -19.86 -13.41
CA GLU A 121 12.14 -20.63 -14.17
C GLU A 121 11.80 -19.94 -15.49
N LYS A 122 11.58 -18.63 -15.46
CA LYS A 122 11.23 -17.82 -16.63
C LYS A 122 12.45 -17.41 -17.47
N LYS A 123 13.68 -17.70 -17.00
CA LYS A 123 14.95 -17.30 -17.64
C LYS A 123 15.06 -15.79 -17.85
N LEU A 124 14.60 -15.02 -16.88
CA LEU A 124 14.58 -13.57 -16.92
C LEU A 124 15.91 -13.01 -16.41
N ARG A 125 16.32 -11.90 -17.00
CA ARG A 125 17.50 -11.12 -16.63
C ARG A 125 17.05 -9.89 -15.84
N VAL A 126 17.56 -9.73 -14.62
CA VAL A 126 17.23 -8.55 -13.79
C VAL A 126 17.99 -7.34 -14.31
N ALA A 127 17.26 -6.32 -14.78
CA ALA A 127 17.82 -5.06 -15.23
C ALA A 127 18.10 -4.09 -14.04
N ALA A 128 17.23 -4.08 -13.03
CA ALA A 128 17.43 -3.34 -11.78
C ALA A 128 16.53 -3.89 -10.68
N VAL A 129 16.91 -3.59 -9.43
CA VAL A 129 16.05 -3.71 -8.23
C VAL A 129 15.68 -2.30 -7.78
N ILE A 130 14.42 -2.07 -7.48
CA ILE A 130 13.88 -0.76 -7.12
C ILE A 130 13.11 -0.90 -5.81
N ILE A 131 13.39 -0.05 -4.82
CA ILE A 131 12.85 -0.14 -3.48
C ILE A 131 11.81 0.96 -3.26
N THR A 132 10.61 0.58 -2.80
CA THR A 132 9.54 1.54 -2.51
C THR A 132 9.84 2.38 -1.28
N HIS A 133 10.39 1.75 -0.22
CA HIS A 133 10.79 2.42 1.02
C HIS A 133 11.72 1.53 1.86
N GLY A 134 12.36 2.11 2.87
CA GLY A 134 13.46 1.48 3.59
C GLY A 134 13.09 0.53 4.74
N HIS A 135 11.86 0.03 4.86
CA HIS A 135 11.52 -0.94 5.90
C HIS A 135 12.13 -2.31 5.61
N HIS A 136 12.43 -3.05 6.68
CA HIS A 136 13.18 -4.29 6.62
C HIS A 136 12.47 -5.38 5.79
N ASP A 137 11.18 -5.49 5.89
CA ASP A 137 10.36 -6.44 5.15
C ASP A 137 10.32 -6.19 3.64
N HIS A 138 10.71 -5.00 3.17
CA HIS A 138 10.86 -4.65 1.76
C HIS A 138 12.31 -4.76 1.26
N THR A 139 13.29 -4.76 2.17
CA THR A 139 14.72 -4.60 1.82
C THR A 139 15.61 -5.77 2.22
N SER A 140 15.09 -6.78 2.92
CA SER A 140 15.93 -7.86 3.50
C SER A 140 16.73 -8.63 2.46
N GLY A 141 16.17 -8.84 1.27
CA GLY A 141 16.80 -9.59 0.18
C GLY A 141 17.76 -8.78 -0.70
N VAL A 142 17.86 -7.46 -0.52
CA VAL A 142 18.66 -6.56 -1.38
C VAL A 142 20.11 -7.03 -1.51
N HIS A 143 20.71 -7.51 -0.43
CA HIS A 143 22.10 -7.96 -0.42
C HIS A 143 22.40 -9.15 -1.33
N LEU A 144 21.39 -9.84 -1.86
CA LEU A 144 21.53 -10.96 -2.77
C LEU A 144 21.65 -10.51 -4.25
N PHE A 145 21.32 -9.25 -4.57
CA PHE A 145 21.36 -8.67 -5.92
C PHE A 145 22.67 -7.88 -6.13
N GLN A 146 23.82 -8.60 -6.13
CA GLN A 146 25.15 -7.98 -6.11
C GLN A 146 25.59 -7.39 -7.47
N ASP A 147 25.07 -7.90 -8.58
CA ASP A 147 25.56 -7.58 -9.93
C ASP A 147 24.56 -6.70 -10.72
N VAL A 148 23.54 -6.15 -10.07
CA VAL A 148 22.54 -5.31 -10.71
C VAL A 148 22.38 -3.98 -9.96
N PRO A 149 21.98 -2.90 -10.64
CA PRO A 149 21.67 -1.64 -9.97
C PRO A 149 20.55 -1.82 -8.95
N VAL A 150 20.75 -1.31 -7.73
CA VAL A 150 19.71 -1.22 -6.69
C VAL A 150 19.45 0.26 -6.45
N LEU A 151 18.20 0.70 -6.63
CA LEU A 151 17.80 2.08 -6.44
C LEU A 151 16.85 2.19 -5.25
N PHE A 152 17.16 3.10 -4.35
CA PHE A 152 16.34 3.45 -3.21
C PHE A 152 15.49 4.71 -3.50
N PRO A 153 14.46 5.00 -2.69
CA PRO A 153 13.62 6.19 -2.88
C PRO A 153 14.37 7.51 -3.03
N GLU A 154 15.51 7.65 -2.36
CA GLU A 154 16.38 8.84 -2.43
C GLU A 154 17.11 9.00 -3.76
N ASP A 155 17.27 7.91 -4.53
CA ASP A 155 17.93 7.94 -5.85
C ASP A 155 16.95 8.34 -6.97
N LEU A 156 15.66 8.48 -6.67
CA LEU A 156 14.58 8.65 -7.64
C LEU A 156 13.77 9.93 -7.36
N ASP A 157 13.79 10.87 -8.29
CA ASP A 157 13.07 12.13 -8.17
C ASP A 157 11.58 11.97 -8.48
N HIS A 158 10.73 12.69 -7.74
CA HIS A 158 9.29 12.74 -7.99
C HIS A 158 8.98 13.31 -9.38
N GLY A 159 8.06 12.66 -10.11
CA GLY A 159 7.60 13.04 -11.45
C GLY A 159 8.59 12.72 -12.56
N GLN A 160 9.77 12.17 -12.25
CA GLN A 160 10.76 11.78 -13.23
C GLN A 160 10.45 10.40 -13.81
N ARG A 161 10.58 10.25 -15.14
CA ARG A 161 10.52 8.97 -15.84
C ARG A 161 11.90 8.33 -15.88
N TYR A 162 11.93 7.03 -15.56
CA TYR A 162 13.10 6.17 -15.59
C TYR A 162 12.88 5.02 -16.55
N GLU A 163 13.96 4.50 -17.15
CA GLU A 163 13.93 3.40 -18.08
C GLU A 163 15.12 2.46 -17.81
N PHE A 164 14.82 1.16 -17.73
CA PHE A 164 15.79 0.08 -17.60
C PHE A 164 15.45 -1.00 -18.62
N SER A 165 16.35 -1.24 -19.57
CA SER A 165 16.03 -2.01 -20.77
C SER A 165 14.80 -1.40 -21.47
N ASP A 166 13.78 -2.20 -21.76
CA ASP A 166 12.52 -1.74 -22.38
C ASP A 166 11.38 -1.52 -21.36
N ILE A 167 11.71 -1.38 -20.07
CA ILE A 167 10.73 -1.17 -19.00
C ILE A 167 10.87 0.25 -18.46
N SER A 168 9.81 1.04 -18.56
CA SER A 168 9.80 2.41 -18.08
C SER A 168 8.69 2.65 -17.05
N PHE A 169 8.96 3.57 -16.11
CA PHE A 169 8.02 3.98 -15.08
C PHE A 169 8.22 5.45 -14.69
N THR A 170 7.21 6.05 -14.10
CA THR A 170 7.29 7.36 -13.45
C THR A 170 7.37 7.19 -11.94
N SER A 171 8.35 7.82 -11.29
CA SER A 171 8.49 7.82 -9.83
C SER A 171 7.60 8.89 -9.20
N LEU A 172 6.79 8.50 -8.22
CA LEU A 172 5.85 9.38 -7.53
C LEU A 172 6.16 9.42 -6.03
N ASP A 173 6.19 10.61 -5.43
CA ASP A 173 6.37 10.74 -3.98
C ASP A 173 5.10 10.27 -3.24
N VAL A 174 5.26 9.33 -2.32
CA VAL A 174 4.22 8.82 -1.44
C VAL A 174 4.67 8.82 0.02
N SER A 175 5.56 9.74 0.36
CA SER A 175 6.09 9.88 1.72
C SER A 175 4.99 10.14 2.73
N GLY A 176 5.15 9.54 3.91
CA GLY A 176 4.22 9.65 5.04
C GLY A 176 4.32 8.44 5.96
N HIS A 177 4.01 7.24 5.48
CA HIS A 177 4.30 5.98 6.19
C HIS A 177 5.80 5.84 6.46
N ALA A 178 6.59 5.91 5.40
CA ALA A 178 8.04 6.09 5.45
C ALA A 178 8.43 7.41 4.76
N SER A 179 9.66 7.88 4.95
CA SER A 179 10.17 9.08 4.31
C SER A 179 11.69 9.02 4.17
N PRO A 180 12.22 8.97 2.94
CA PRO A 180 11.48 9.00 1.68
C PRO A 180 10.71 7.71 1.39
N ALA A 181 9.67 7.80 0.56
CA ALA A 181 8.96 6.67 -0.04
C ALA A 181 8.52 7.02 -1.46
N ARG A 182 8.55 6.03 -2.37
CA ARG A 182 8.18 6.20 -3.77
C ARG A 182 7.18 5.13 -4.20
N ALA A 183 6.23 5.56 -5.04
CA ALA A 183 5.42 4.68 -5.86
C ALA A 183 5.92 4.72 -7.30
N TYR A 184 5.71 3.63 -8.03
CA TYR A 184 6.21 3.48 -9.40
C TYR A 184 5.04 3.21 -10.34
N PHE A 185 4.77 4.18 -11.21
CA PHE A 185 3.67 4.14 -12.16
C PHE A 185 4.12 3.65 -13.53
N TYR A 186 3.59 2.50 -13.95
CA TYR A 186 3.81 1.83 -15.22
C TYR A 186 2.57 2.04 -16.10
N GLU A 187 2.69 2.89 -17.11
CA GLU A 187 1.59 3.26 -18.00
C GLU A 187 1.41 2.27 -19.16
N GLU A 188 2.49 1.61 -19.56
CA GLU A 188 2.59 0.83 -20.81
C GLU A 188 2.31 -0.66 -20.65
N LEU A 189 1.95 -1.15 -19.47
CA LEU A 189 1.48 -2.51 -19.27
C LEU A 189 0.08 -2.74 -19.87
N SER A 190 -0.39 -3.97 -19.92
CA SER A 190 -1.73 -4.31 -20.45
C SER A 190 -2.89 -3.54 -19.77
N SER A 191 -2.66 -3.05 -18.57
CA SER A 191 -3.43 -2.02 -17.85
C SER A 191 -2.44 -1.15 -17.08
N PRO A 192 -2.72 0.13 -16.82
CA PRO A 192 -1.86 0.96 -15.97
C PRO A 192 -1.69 0.32 -14.59
N VAL A 193 -0.46 0.29 -14.08
CA VAL A 193 -0.12 -0.26 -12.77
C VAL A 193 0.62 0.79 -11.97
N CYS A 194 0.29 0.95 -10.70
CA CYS A 194 1.07 1.73 -9.75
C CYS A 194 1.45 0.85 -8.56
N ILE A 195 2.75 0.59 -8.39
CA ILE A 195 3.28 -0.12 -7.21
C ILE A 195 3.45 0.93 -6.11
N VAL A 196 2.62 0.84 -5.08
CA VAL A 196 2.47 1.90 -4.08
C VAL A 196 3.18 1.59 -2.75
N GLY A 197 3.77 0.40 -2.61
CA GLY A 197 4.35 -0.05 -1.35
C GLY A 197 3.35 0.09 -0.20
N ASP A 198 3.82 0.56 0.93
CA ASP A 198 3.02 0.72 2.15
C ASP A 198 2.34 2.08 2.28
N SER A 199 2.30 2.87 1.21
CA SER A 199 1.54 4.13 1.25
C SER A 199 0.03 3.89 1.26
N LEU A 200 -0.43 2.83 0.59
CA LEU A 200 -1.84 2.48 0.46
C LEU A 200 -2.01 0.96 0.39
N PHE A 201 -3.06 0.45 1.05
CA PHE A 201 -3.50 -0.93 1.00
C PHE A 201 -4.94 -1.02 0.50
N ALA A 202 -5.39 -2.21 0.13
CA ALA A 202 -6.80 -2.45 -0.15
C ALA A 202 -7.66 -2.17 1.10
N GLY A 203 -8.43 -1.09 1.06
CA GLY A 203 -9.29 -0.63 2.15
C GLY A 203 -8.57 0.11 3.29
N SER A 204 -7.29 0.45 3.16
CA SER A 204 -6.55 1.16 4.20
C SER A 204 -5.36 1.96 3.65
N ILE A 205 -4.58 2.55 4.55
CA ILE A 205 -3.29 3.21 4.27
C ILE A 205 -2.22 2.69 5.22
N GLY A 206 -0.96 2.87 4.88
CA GLY A 206 0.16 2.59 5.78
C GLY A 206 0.07 3.36 7.09
N GLY A 207 0.39 2.69 8.19
CA GLY A 207 0.40 3.33 9.52
C GLY A 207 1.44 4.44 9.60
N THR A 208 1.17 5.49 10.37
CA THR A 208 2.11 6.60 10.59
C THR A 208 2.39 6.79 12.07
N THR A 209 3.57 7.34 12.37
CA THR A 209 4.08 7.47 13.76
C THR A 209 3.80 8.83 14.39
N ALA A 210 3.33 9.82 13.61
CA ALA A 210 3.08 11.19 14.07
C ALA A 210 2.03 11.88 13.20
N PRO A 211 1.28 12.88 13.76
CA PRO A 211 0.27 13.62 13.03
C PRO A 211 0.79 14.28 11.75
N GLN A 212 2.01 14.84 11.77
CA GLN A 212 2.62 15.49 10.59
C GLN A 212 2.87 14.48 9.46
N LYS A 213 3.28 13.26 9.79
CA LYS A 213 3.47 12.17 8.83
C LYS A 213 2.14 11.66 8.25
N TYR A 214 1.10 11.60 9.08
CA TYR A 214 -0.25 11.26 8.65
C TYR A 214 -0.81 12.28 7.65
N GLN A 215 -0.68 13.57 7.96
CA GLN A 215 -1.08 14.64 7.05
C GLN A 215 -0.29 14.59 5.73
N LEU A 216 1.02 14.31 5.81
CA LEU A 216 1.85 14.14 4.63
C LEU A 216 1.39 12.95 3.79
N ALA A 217 1.13 11.78 4.41
CA ALA A 217 0.64 10.59 3.71
C ALA A 217 -0.66 10.86 2.95
N LEU A 218 -1.66 11.45 3.61
CA LEU A 218 -2.93 11.80 2.97
C LEU A 218 -2.74 12.84 1.85
N LYS A 219 -1.83 13.80 2.03
CA LYS A 219 -1.52 14.81 1.01
C LYS A 219 -0.90 14.15 -0.21
N THR A 220 0.18 13.39 -0.05
CA THR A 220 0.91 12.77 -1.18
C THR A 220 0.03 11.77 -1.93
N LEU A 221 -0.81 11.00 -1.23
CA LEU A 221 -1.80 10.12 -1.87
C LEU A 221 -2.78 10.92 -2.73
N ARG A 222 -3.35 12.02 -2.21
CA ARG A 222 -4.30 12.85 -2.98
C ARG A 222 -3.66 13.53 -4.18
N GLU A 223 -2.45 14.04 -4.03
CA GLU A 223 -1.76 14.80 -5.08
C GLU A 223 -1.17 13.90 -6.16
N ASN A 224 -0.70 12.69 -5.82
CA ASN A 224 0.12 11.88 -6.71
C ASN A 224 -0.53 10.55 -7.12
N ILE A 225 -1.40 9.97 -6.28
CA ILE A 225 -2.05 8.68 -6.58
C ILE A 225 -3.48 8.87 -7.06
N LEU A 226 -4.29 9.69 -6.35
CA LEU A 226 -5.70 9.88 -6.74
C LEU A 226 -5.87 10.66 -8.05
N THR A 227 -4.80 11.17 -8.64
CA THR A 227 -4.80 11.83 -9.96
C THR A 227 -4.52 10.87 -11.12
N LEU A 228 -4.17 9.63 -10.84
CA LEU A 228 -3.96 8.59 -11.85
C LEU A 228 -5.29 8.14 -12.48
N PRO A 229 -5.26 7.47 -13.64
CA PRO A 229 -6.47 6.89 -14.24
C PRO A 229 -7.19 5.95 -13.27
N GLU A 230 -8.52 6.01 -13.19
CA GLU A 230 -9.33 5.23 -12.24
C GLU A 230 -9.15 3.70 -12.40
N ASN A 231 -8.84 3.24 -13.62
CA ASN A 231 -8.57 1.84 -13.92
C ASN A 231 -7.14 1.39 -13.57
N THR A 232 -6.31 2.27 -12.96
CA THR A 232 -4.97 1.91 -12.53
C THR A 232 -5.04 0.81 -11.46
N VAL A 233 -4.35 -0.30 -11.72
CA VAL A 233 -4.15 -1.36 -10.74
C VAL A 233 -3.15 -0.87 -9.70
N LEU A 234 -3.54 -0.90 -8.44
CA LEU A 234 -2.69 -0.56 -7.31
C LEU A 234 -2.09 -1.84 -6.73
N ALA A 235 -0.76 -1.92 -6.78
CA ALA A 235 0.03 -3.04 -6.27
C ALA A 235 0.61 -2.63 -4.91
N THR A 236 0.06 -3.20 -3.85
CA THR A 236 0.26 -2.82 -2.45
C THR A 236 1.38 -3.61 -1.79
N GLY A 237 2.08 -3.05 -0.80
CA GLY A 237 3.13 -3.75 -0.06
C GLY A 237 2.60 -4.93 0.76
N HIS A 238 1.35 -4.86 1.23
CA HIS A 238 0.64 -5.93 1.93
C HIS A 238 -0.78 -6.10 1.37
N GLY A 239 -1.32 -7.32 1.49
CA GLY A 239 -2.67 -7.62 1.03
C GLY A 239 -2.79 -7.78 -0.50
N PRO A 240 -4.02 -7.76 -1.04
CA PRO A 240 -4.29 -8.03 -2.45
C PRO A 240 -4.08 -6.80 -3.33
N LEU A 241 -3.95 -7.05 -4.65
CA LEU A 241 -4.11 -6.02 -5.67
C LEU A 241 -5.52 -5.41 -5.58
N THR A 242 -5.60 -4.11 -5.86
CA THR A 242 -6.86 -3.37 -5.97
C THR A 242 -6.82 -2.43 -7.18
N THR A 243 -7.81 -1.56 -7.35
CA THR A 243 -7.78 -0.48 -8.35
C THR A 243 -8.06 0.86 -7.70
N LEU A 244 -7.63 1.93 -8.35
CA LEU A 244 -7.89 3.27 -7.85
C LEU A 244 -9.39 3.54 -7.69
N ALA A 245 -10.22 3.14 -8.66
CA ALA A 245 -11.68 3.27 -8.56
C ALA A 245 -12.26 2.53 -7.35
N MET A 246 -11.74 1.35 -7.04
CA MET A 246 -12.19 0.59 -5.87
C MET A 246 -11.81 1.28 -4.57
N GLU A 247 -10.58 1.82 -4.48
CA GLU A 247 -10.12 2.52 -3.27
C GLU A 247 -10.84 3.87 -3.08
N MET A 248 -11.14 4.58 -4.13
CA MET A 248 -11.97 5.81 -4.04
C MET A 248 -13.38 5.56 -3.50
N THR A 249 -13.85 4.30 -3.56
CA THR A 249 -15.19 3.90 -3.07
C THR A 249 -15.13 3.19 -1.72
N ASN A 250 -14.16 2.30 -1.51
CA ASN A 250 -14.16 1.35 -0.40
C ASN A 250 -13.08 1.61 0.66
N ASN A 251 -12.16 2.56 0.42
CA ASN A 251 -11.14 2.89 1.41
C ASN A 251 -11.65 3.97 2.37
N PRO A 252 -11.75 3.71 3.68
CA PRO A 252 -12.28 4.68 4.63
C PRO A 252 -11.54 6.02 4.68
N PHE A 253 -10.27 6.06 4.35
CA PHE A 253 -9.44 7.28 4.33
C PHE A 253 -9.62 8.12 3.06
N LEU A 254 -10.08 7.52 1.96
CA LEU A 254 -10.12 8.11 0.61
C LEU A 254 -11.54 8.29 0.07
N ALA A 255 -12.47 7.41 0.44
CA ALA A 255 -13.87 7.48 0.00
C ALA A 255 -14.54 8.74 0.56
N GLN A 256 -15.29 9.43 -0.31
CA GLN A 256 -16.04 10.66 0.03
C GLN A 256 -17.52 10.37 0.19
#